data_885b66748bb1320fade370be9dac3edc
#
_entry.id   885b66748bb1320fade370be9dac3edc
#
_cell.length_a   1.000
_cell.length_b   1.000
_cell.length_c   1.000
_cell.angle_alpha   90.00
_cell.angle_beta   90.00
_cell.angle_gamma   90.00
#
_symmetry.space_group_name_H-M   'P 1'
#
loop_
_entity.id
_entity.type
_entity.pdbx_description
1 polymer ?
#
loop_
_entity_poly.entity_id
_entity_poly.type
_entity_poly.pdbx_seq_one_letter_code
_entity_poly.pdbx_strand_id
1 'polypeptide(L)'
;MLQDSASPHSNDEKRTVLADATWALLATHDIDKIGLDMVADMAGIEHGLAGALGGSVQRLILIKKAALDHQSVMESFDDIEDAGEASIREKIIEGLLHRFETYAPYRAQIDQLNWSARRHPELALCLLDGLEAVVRRVLVMAGDPAHGLKGMLRVKGIVAVFLATARVWMKDESPDLAATMKMLDQRMVKAEEWGVSLRLFGGKHADHADQDHHDDASAGRYGVDND
;
A
#
# COMPACT_ATOMS: atom_id res chain seq x y z
N MET A 1 -32.05 -31.67 20.09
CA MET A 1 -31.77 -30.33 19.47
C MET A 1 -30.29 -30.09 19.57
N LEU A 2 -29.54 -30.46 18.52
CA LEU A 2 -28.12 -30.17 18.39
C LEU A 2 -28.02 -28.75 17.82
N GLN A 3 -27.54 -27.81 18.63
CA GLN A 3 -27.12 -26.51 18.15
C GLN A 3 -25.91 -26.75 17.25
N ASP A 4 -26.11 -26.56 15.96
CA ASP A 4 -25.05 -26.41 14.97
C ASP A 4 -24.31 -25.13 15.33
N SER A 5 -23.27 -25.27 16.17
CA SER A 5 -22.33 -24.21 16.48
C SER A 5 -21.50 -23.98 15.21
N ALA A 6 -21.92 -23.02 14.38
CA ALA A 6 -21.15 -22.58 13.23
C ALA A 6 -19.73 -22.26 13.70
N SER A 7 -18.78 -23.09 13.32
CA SER A 7 -17.36 -22.92 13.61
C SER A 7 -16.91 -21.52 13.18
N PRO A 8 -16.05 -20.82 13.93
CA PRO A 8 -15.54 -19.51 13.55
C PRO A 8 -14.92 -19.50 12.15
N HIS A 9 -14.31 -20.59 11.71
CA HIS A 9 -13.84 -20.80 10.33
C HIS A 9 -14.95 -20.70 9.28
N SER A 10 -16.15 -21.24 9.55
CA SER A 10 -17.30 -21.14 8.63
C SER A 10 -17.75 -19.69 8.40
N ASN A 11 -17.66 -18.79 9.37
CA ASN A 11 -18.06 -17.39 9.22
C ASN A 11 -17.03 -16.58 8.44
N ASP A 12 -15.74 -16.86 8.60
CA ASP A 12 -14.66 -16.21 7.83
C ASP A 12 -14.68 -16.66 6.37
N GLU A 13 -14.92 -17.95 6.11
CA GLU A 13 -15.13 -18.47 4.77
C GLU A 13 -16.34 -17.80 4.08
N LYS A 14 -17.48 -17.72 4.77
CA LYS A 14 -18.67 -17.03 4.24
C LYS A 14 -18.40 -15.55 3.96
N ARG A 15 -17.62 -14.87 4.80
CA ARG A 15 -17.22 -13.48 4.59
C ARG A 15 -16.33 -13.34 3.36
N THR A 16 -15.45 -14.29 3.12
CA THR A 16 -14.61 -14.34 1.91
C THR A 16 -15.48 -14.53 0.67
N VAL A 17 -16.44 -15.45 0.69
CA VAL A 17 -17.40 -15.67 -0.42
C VAL A 17 -18.23 -14.41 -0.71
N LEU A 18 -18.69 -13.68 0.32
CA LEU A 18 -19.38 -12.40 0.15
C LEU A 18 -18.43 -11.34 -0.48
N ALA A 19 -17.17 -11.29 -0.07
CA ALA A 19 -16.20 -10.37 -0.63
C ALA A 19 -15.90 -10.68 -2.11
N ASP A 20 -15.80 -11.95 -2.46
CA ASP A 20 -15.61 -12.41 -3.85
C ASP A 20 -16.83 -12.09 -4.72
N ALA A 21 -18.04 -12.33 -4.24
CA ALA A 21 -19.27 -11.98 -4.93
C ALA A 21 -19.38 -10.45 -5.14
N THR A 22 -19.05 -9.66 -4.12
CA THR A 22 -19.02 -8.19 -4.22
C THR A 22 -18.03 -7.72 -5.28
N TRP A 23 -16.83 -8.32 -5.29
CA TRP A 23 -15.79 -8.01 -6.26
C TRP A 23 -16.19 -8.38 -7.69
N ALA A 24 -16.90 -9.48 -7.88
CA ALA A 24 -17.43 -9.88 -9.18
C ALA A 24 -18.51 -8.90 -9.67
N LEU A 25 -19.42 -8.48 -8.80
CA LEU A 25 -20.45 -7.46 -9.13
C LEU A 25 -19.83 -6.13 -9.52
N LEU A 26 -18.73 -5.74 -8.88
CA LEU A 26 -18.03 -4.49 -9.16
C LEU A 26 -17.47 -4.41 -10.60
N ALA A 27 -17.26 -5.54 -11.28
CA ALA A 27 -16.81 -5.55 -12.67
C ALA A 27 -17.81 -4.87 -13.63
N THR A 28 -19.11 -4.91 -13.31
CA THR A 28 -20.20 -4.47 -14.18
C THR A 28 -21.15 -3.46 -13.57
N HIS A 29 -21.02 -3.20 -12.26
CA HIS A 29 -21.91 -2.31 -11.53
C HIS A 29 -21.11 -1.20 -10.82
N ASP A 30 -21.69 -0.02 -10.79
CA ASP A 30 -21.24 1.05 -9.92
C ASP A 30 -21.43 0.64 -8.44
N ILE A 31 -20.50 1.02 -7.57
CA ILE A 31 -20.53 0.68 -6.14
C ILE A 31 -21.86 1.09 -5.46
N ASP A 32 -22.42 2.23 -5.87
CA ASP A 32 -23.66 2.77 -5.32
C ASP A 32 -24.90 1.97 -5.74
N LYS A 33 -24.76 1.10 -6.75
CA LYS A 33 -25.83 0.23 -7.25
C LYS A 33 -25.75 -1.18 -6.73
N ILE A 34 -24.67 -1.53 -6.02
CA ILE A 34 -24.51 -2.84 -5.41
C ILE A 34 -25.17 -2.84 -4.04
N GLY A 35 -26.24 -3.62 -3.89
CA GLY A 35 -26.90 -3.88 -2.60
C GLY A 35 -26.38 -5.15 -1.94
N LEU A 36 -26.44 -5.22 -0.62
CA LEU A 36 -26.06 -6.46 0.10
C LEU A 36 -26.97 -7.66 -0.28
N ASP A 37 -28.21 -7.39 -0.69
CA ASP A 37 -29.11 -8.45 -1.19
C ASP A 37 -28.58 -9.06 -2.48
N MET A 38 -28.10 -8.22 -3.43
CA MET A 38 -27.47 -8.70 -4.67
C MET A 38 -26.22 -9.53 -4.38
N VAL A 39 -25.43 -9.10 -3.38
CA VAL A 39 -24.24 -9.83 -2.94
C VAL A 39 -24.61 -11.16 -2.33
N ALA A 40 -25.64 -11.19 -1.48
CA ALA A 40 -26.15 -12.39 -0.83
C ALA A 40 -26.66 -13.42 -1.86
N ASP A 41 -27.46 -12.96 -2.84
CA ASP A 41 -27.96 -13.78 -3.93
C ASP A 41 -26.83 -14.39 -4.76
N MET A 42 -25.84 -13.59 -5.16
CA MET A 42 -24.67 -14.06 -5.90
C MET A 42 -23.82 -15.04 -5.10
N ALA A 43 -23.67 -14.80 -3.79
CA ALA A 43 -22.90 -15.64 -2.88
C ALA A 43 -23.63 -16.93 -2.47
N GLY A 44 -24.95 -17.04 -2.69
CA GLY A 44 -25.77 -18.13 -2.20
C GLY A 44 -25.88 -18.16 -0.66
N ILE A 45 -25.83 -16.98 -0.02
CA ILE A 45 -25.87 -16.82 1.43
C ILE A 45 -27.18 -16.13 1.82
N GLU A 46 -27.79 -16.57 2.93
CA GLU A 46 -29.02 -15.97 3.44
C GLU A 46 -28.82 -14.47 3.74
N HIS A 47 -29.80 -13.61 3.37
CA HIS A 47 -29.68 -12.14 3.39
C HIS A 47 -29.38 -11.58 4.78
N GLY A 48 -30.04 -12.11 5.83
CA GLY A 48 -29.78 -11.69 7.21
C GLY A 48 -28.37 -12.02 7.66
N LEU A 49 -27.87 -13.21 7.29
CA LEU A 49 -26.49 -13.62 7.58
C LEU A 49 -25.48 -12.80 6.76
N ALA A 50 -25.77 -12.53 5.49
CA ALA A 50 -24.94 -11.68 4.65
C ALA A 50 -24.81 -10.25 5.23
N GLY A 51 -25.91 -9.67 5.71
CA GLY A 51 -25.92 -8.39 6.41
C GLY A 51 -25.09 -8.40 7.68
N ALA A 52 -25.21 -9.45 8.50
CA ALA A 52 -24.46 -9.59 9.74
C ALA A 52 -22.95 -9.78 9.52
N LEU A 53 -22.54 -10.56 8.52
CA LEU A 53 -21.14 -10.85 8.22
C LEU A 53 -20.47 -9.77 7.37
N GLY A 54 -21.18 -9.25 6.37
CA GLY A 54 -20.67 -8.31 5.39
C GLY A 54 -20.52 -6.88 5.93
N GLY A 55 -21.52 -6.43 6.66
CA GLY A 55 -21.61 -5.07 7.20
C GLY A 55 -21.89 -4.01 6.13
N SER A 56 -21.03 -3.86 5.12
CA SER A 56 -21.24 -2.96 3.98
C SER A 56 -20.52 -3.45 2.73
N VAL A 57 -20.99 -3.01 1.56
CA VAL A 57 -20.38 -3.29 0.25
C VAL A 57 -18.92 -2.77 0.21
N GLN A 58 -18.68 -1.56 0.68
CA GLN A 58 -17.33 -1.01 0.75
C GLN A 58 -16.38 -1.87 1.59
N ARG A 59 -16.85 -2.35 2.75
CA ARG A 59 -16.06 -3.22 3.61
C ARG A 59 -15.70 -4.53 2.90
N LEU A 60 -16.65 -5.16 2.20
CA LEU A 60 -16.41 -6.39 1.45
C LEU A 60 -15.40 -6.18 0.32
N ILE A 61 -15.48 -5.05 -0.40
CA ILE A 61 -14.48 -4.65 -1.41
C ILE A 61 -13.09 -4.51 -0.77
N LEU A 62 -12.98 -3.87 0.38
CA LEU A 62 -11.70 -3.70 1.07
C LEU A 62 -11.12 -5.02 1.59
N ILE A 63 -11.97 -5.97 2.01
CA ILE A 63 -11.56 -7.33 2.38
C ILE A 63 -10.93 -8.04 1.16
N LYS A 64 -11.61 -8.05 0.00
CA LYS A 64 -11.06 -8.66 -1.21
C LYS A 64 -9.78 -8.00 -1.65
N LYS A 65 -9.76 -6.65 -1.66
CA LYS A 65 -8.56 -5.89 -1.98
C LYS A 65 -7.38 -6.24 -1.06
N ALA A 66 -7.61 -6.34 0.25
CA ALA A 66 -6.57 -6.70 1.21
C ALA A 66 -6.02 -8.12 0.96
N ALA A 67 -6.88 -9.07 0.56
CA ALA A 67 -6.46 -10.42 0.17
C ALA A 67 -5.59 -10.40 -1.09
N LEU A 68 -5.97 -9.64 -2.12
CA LEU A 68 -5.16 -9.47 -3.35
C LEU A 68 -3.83 -8.76 -3.07
N ASP A 69 -3.83 -7.73 -2.24
CA ASP A 69 -2.60 -7.03 -1.82
C ASP A 69 -1.67 -7.96 -1.03
N HIS A 70 -2.22 -8.84 -0.18
CA HIS A 70 -1.45 -9.85 0.53
C HIS A 70 -0.87 -10.88 -0.44
N GLN A 71 -1.68 -11.37 -1.36
CA GLN A 71 -1.24 -12.31 -2.41
C GLN A 71 -0.06 -11.74 -3.19
N SER A 72 -0.17 -10.51 -3.71
CA SER A 72 0.90 -9.88 -4.49
C SER A 72 2.22 -9.75 -3.70
N VAL A 73 2.13 -9.44 -2.40
CA VAL A 73 3.31 -9.34 -1.52
C VAL A 73 3.95 -10.70 -1.31
N MET A 74 3.14 -11.75 -1.12
CA MET A 74 3.67 -13.11 -0.91
C MET A 74 4.28 -13.68 -2.18
N GLU A 75 3.65 -13.46 -3.34
CA GLU A 75 4.18 -13.88 -4.63
C GLU A 75 5.50 -13.18 -4.98
N SER A 76 5.64 -11.89 -4.60
CA SER A 76 6.89 -11.15 -4.82
C SER A 76 8.01 -11.48 -3.83
N PHE A 77 7.71 -12.18 -2.74
CA PHE A 77 8.69 -12.42 -1.68
C PHE A 77 9.85 -13.28 -2.16
N ASP A 78 9.54 -14.41 -2.78
CA ASP A 78 10.55 -15.36 -3.27
C ASP A 78 11.42 -14.72 -4.37
N ASP A 79 10.82 -13.96 -5.30
CA ASP A 79 11.54 -13.29 -6.38
C ASP A 79 12.45 -12.15 -5.87
N ILE A 80 12.02 -11.41 -4.86
CA ILE A 80 12.84 -10.37 -4.22
C ILE A 80 14.00 -11.01 -3.42
N GLU A 81 13.76 -12.14 -2.76
CA GLU A 81 14.80 -12.86 -2.02
C GLU A 81 15.82 -13.46 -2.97
N ASP A 82 15.37 -14.12 -4.04
CA ASP A 82 16.20 -14.75 -5.07
C ASP A 82 16.95 -13.73 -5.93
N ALA A 83 16.51 -12.48 -5.97
CA ALA A 83 17.18 -11.39 -6.70
C ALA A 83 18.61 -11.08 -6.17
N GLY A 84 19.01 -11.65 -5.04
CA GLY A 84 20.38 -11.63 -4.52
C GLY A 84 20.98 -10.21 -4.45
N GLU A 85 22.00 -9.94 -5.27
CA GLU A 85 22.74 -8.68 -5.33
C GLU A 85 22.00 -7.55 -6.09
N ALA A 86 20.76 -7.76 -6.54
CA ALA A 86 19.99 -6.71 -7.19
C ALA A 86 19.87 -5.46 -6.30
N SER A 87 19.85 -4.29 -6.93
CA SER A 87 19.71 -3.03 -6.19
C SER A 87 18.36 -2.95 -5.48
N ILE A 88 18.31 -2.15 -4.41
CA ILE A 88 17.07 -1.87 -3.68
C ILE A 88 15.96 -1.36 -4.63
N ARG A 89 16.33 -0.56 -5.64
CA ARG A 89 15.39 -0.07 -6.65
C ARG A 89 14.79 -1.22 -7.46
N GLU A 90 15.60 -2.13 -7.95
CA GLU A 90 15.13 -3.29 -8.73
C GLU A 90 14.20 -4.15 -7.91
N LYS A 91 14.52 -4.43 -6.66
CA LYS A 91 13.66 -5.16 -5.71
C LYS A 91 12.32 -4.46 -5.47
N ILE A 92 12.31 -3.12 -5.38
CA ILE A 92 11.07 -2.35 -5.25
C ILE A 92 10.24 -2.43 -6.54
N ILE A 93 10.87 -2.31 -7.71
CA ILE A 93 10.20 -2.43 -9.00
C ILE A 93 9.54 -3.79 -9.12
N GLU A 94 10.24 -4.86 -8.78
CA GLU A 94 9.73 -6.24 -8.78
C GLU A 94 8.47 -6.38 -7.91
N GLY A 95 8.55 -5.98 -6.65
CA GLY A 95 7.39 -6.06 -5.74
C GLY A 95 6.18 -5.21 -6.19
N LEU A 96 6.41 -4.11 -6.92
CA LEU A 96 5.33 -3.31 -7.48
C LEU A 96 4.77 -3.91 -8.78
N LEU A 97 5.59 -4.60 -9.60
CA LEU A 97 5.15 -5.31 -10.79
C LEU A 97 4.23 -6.48 -10.42
N HIS A 98 4.59 -7.30 -9.46
CA HIS A 98 3.73 -8.37 -8.95
C HIS A 98 2.33 -7.87 -8.58
N ARG A 99 2.24 -6.67 -8.00
CA ARG A 99 0.94 -6.09 -7.72
C ARG A 99 0.15 -5.75 -8.99
N PHE A 100 0.79 -5.24 -10.04
CA PHE A 100 0.12 -5.01 -11.32
C PHE A 100 -0.32 -6.31 -11.97
N GLU A 101 0.47 -7.37 -11.88
CA GLU A 101 0.15 -8.71 -12.38
C GLU A 101 -1.02 -9.33 -11.64
N THR A 102 -1.00 -9.34 -10.31
CA THR A 102 -2.10 -9.83 -9.45
C THR A 102 -3.43 -9.13 -9.77
N TYR A 103 -3.38 -7.83 -10.11
CA TYR A 103 -4.57 -7.06 -10.45
C TYR A 103 -4.93 -7.08 -11.95
N ALA A 104 -4.10 -7.64 -12.83
CA ALA A 104 -4.34 -7.67 -14.27
C ALA A 104 -5.69 -8.29 -14.67
N PRO A 105 -6.18 -9.38 -14.04
CA PRO A 105 -7.50 -9.94 -14.32
C PRO A 105 -8.67 -9.06 -13.87
N TYR A 106 -8.41 -8.03 -13.05
CA TYR A 106 -9.42 -7.22 -12.36
C TYR A 106 -9.46 -5.75 -12.81
N ARG A 107 -9.02 -5.47 -14.05
CA ARG A 107 -8.97 -4.09 -14.58
C ARG A 107 -10.32 -3.38 -14.56
N ALA A 108 -11.41 -4.11 -14.85
CA ALA A 108 -12.75 -3.54 -14.81
C ALA A 108 -13.13 -3.07 -13.40
N GLN A 109 -12.83 -3.88 -12.37
CA GLN A 109 -13.05 -3.53 -10.97
C GLN A 109 -12.20 -2.34 -10.54
N ILE A 110 -10.93 -2.29 -10.98
CA ILE A 110 -10.03 -1.17 -10.67
C ILE A 110 -10.53 0.12 -11.32
N ASP A 111 -11.06 0.06 -12.54
CA ASP A 111 -11.65 1.24 -13.19
C ASP A 111 -12.88 1.75 -12.43
N GLN A 112 -13.77 0.84 -12.02
CA GLN A 112 -14.92 1.18 -11.17
C GLN A 112 -14.49 1.76 -9.81
N LEU A 113 -13.46 1.22 -9.17
CA LEU A 113 -12.91 1.76 -7.92
C LEU A 113 -12.34 3.16 -8.13
N ASN A 114 -11.60 3.40 -9.21
CA ASN A 114 -11.06 4.72 -9.55
C ASN A 114 -12.17 5.75 -9.79
N TRP A 115 -13.25 5.34 -10.42
CA TRP A 115 -14.44 6.18 -10.63
C TRP A 115 -15.13 6.48 -9.29
N SER A 116 -15.36 5.45 -8.47
CA SER A 116 -16.02 5.57 -7.17
C SER A 116 -15.20 6.41 -6.19
N ALA A 117 -13.88 6.26 -6.16
CA ALA A 117 -12.99 7.02 -5.29
C ALA A 117 -13.04 8.55 -5.52
N ARG A 118 -13.44 9.00 -6.70
CA ARG A 118 -13.64 10.43 -6.98
C ARG A 118 -14.89 10.99 -6.33
N ARG A 119 -15.86 10.16 -6.02
CA ARG A 119 -17.15 10.52 -5.42
C ARG A 119 -17.21 10.19 -3.91
N HIS A 120 -16.41 9.26 -3.47
CA HIS A 120 -16.32 8.74 -2.11
C HIS A 120 -14.91 8.96 -1.53
N PRO A 121 -14.62 10.13 -0.96
CA PRO A 121 -13.27 10.44 -0.45
C PRO A 121 -12.82 9.49 0.68
N GLU A 122 -13.75 8.97 1.47
CA GLU A 122 -13.46 7.96 2.50
C GLU A 122 -12.94 6.64 1.88
N LEU A 123 -13.53 6.22 0.76
CA LEU A 123 -13.05 5.06 0.02
C LEU A 123 -11.66 5.34 -0.56
N ALA A 124 -11.44 6.52 -1.14
CA ALA A 124 -10.15 6.92 -1.67
C ALA A 124 -9.05 6.86 -0.60
N LEU A 125 -9.32 7.34 0.61
CA LEU A 125 -8.39 7.27 1.74
C LEU A 125 -8.08 5.82 2.15
N CYS A 126 -9.10 4.95 2.24
CA CYS A 126 -8.88 3.53 2.54
C CYS A 126 -8.07 2.80 1.45
N LEU A 127 -8.32 3.12 0.17
CA LEU A 127 -7.56 2.55 -0.94
C LEU A 127 -6.09 3.01 -0.91
N LEU A 128 -5.86 4.28 -0.58
CA LEU A 128 -4.53 4.86 -0.48
C LEU A 128 -3.76 4.29 0.72
N ASP A 129 -4.40 4.16 1.87
CA ASP A 129 -3.80 3.55 3.07
C ASP A 129 -3.36 2.10 2.79
N GLY A 130 -4.23 1.30 2.15
CA GLY A 130 -3.88 -0.06 1.73
C GLY A 130 -2.70 -0.09 0.75
N LEU A 131 -2.60 0.86 -0.19
CA LEU A 131 -1.44 0.95 -1.10
C LEU A 131 -0.16 1.32 -0.34
N GLU A 132 -0.23 2.25 0.61
CA GLU A 132 0.92 2.57 1.46
C GLU A 132 1.39 1.37 2.29
N ALA A 133 0.46 0.57 2.79
CA ALA A 133 0.79 -0.65 3.52
C ALA A 133 1.55 -1.66 2.63
N VAL A 134 1.16 -1.82 1.37
CA VAL A 134 1.90 -2.67 0.40
C VAL A 134 3.29 -2.10 0.15
N VAL A 135 3.41 -0.80 -0.16
CA VAL A 135 4.70 -0.14 -0.41
C VAL A 135 5.64 -0.30 0.78
N ARG A 136 5.15 -0.18 2.02
CA ARG A 136 5.97 -0.41 3.22
C ARG A 136 6.48 -1.83 3.32
N ARG A 137 5.66 -2.84 3.00
CA ARG A 137 6.08 -4.25 2.99
C ARG A 137 7.13 -4.51 1.93
N VAL A 138 6.93 -4.01 0.71
CA VAL A 138 7.91 -4.11 -0.37
C VAL A 138 9.24 -3.46 0.01
N LEU A 139 9.23 -2.29 0.65
CA LEU A 139 10.44 -1.64 1.14
C LEU A 139 11.17 -2.48 2.20
N VAL A 140 10.44 -3.11 3.12
CA VAL A 140 11.04 -4.01 4.12
C VAL A 140 11.70 -5.21 3.44
N MET A 141 11.02 -5.85 2.48
CA MET A 141 11.56 -6.99 1.72
C MET A 141 12.77 -6.59 0.87
N ALA A 142 12.78 -5.40 0.31
CA ALA A 142 13.92 -4.86 -0.43
C ALA A 142 15.13 -4.47 0.46
N GLY A 143 15.01 -4.58 1.79
CA GLY A 143 16.09 -4.26 2.73
C GLY A 143 16.20 -2.78 3.07
N ASP A 144 15.17 -1.97 2.82
CA ASP A 144 15.14 -0.54 3.11
C ASP A 144 13.88 -0.12 3.91
N PRO A 145 13.80 -0.49 5.17
CA PRO A 145 12.67 -0.13 5.99
C PRO A 145 12.57 1.39 6.14
N ALA A 146 11.40 1.93 5.77
CA ALA A 146 11.14 3.37 5.77
C ALA A 146 10.86 3.89 7.18
N HIS A 147 11.89 4.34 7.90
CA HIS A 147 11.77 4.89 9.25
C HIS A 147 11.75 6.43 9.27
N GLY A 148 11.02 7.00 10.23
CA GLY A 148 10.96 8.44 10.48
C GLY A 148 10.37 9.24 9.32
N LEU A 149 10.58 10.56 9.34
CA LEU A 149 10.01 11.49 8.36
C LEU A 149 10.52 11.23 6.94
N LYS A 150 11.82 10.92 6.78
CA LYS A 150 12.42 10.59 5.47
C LYS A 150 11.79 9.33 4.88
N GLY A 151 11.58 8.30 5.70
CA GLY A 151 10.90 7.08 5.29
C GLY A 151 9.44 7.32 4.88
N MET A 152 8.72 8.16 5.62
CA MET A 152 7.37 8.55 5.25
C MET A 152 7.32 9.24 3.88
N LEU A 153 8.20 10.20 3.62
CA LEU A 153 8.30 10.88 2.32
C LEU A 153 8.64 9.90 1.19
N ARG A 154 9.52 8.93 1.46
CA ARG A 154 9.87 7.89 0.50
C ARG A 154 8.66 7.03 0.14
N VAL A 155 7.89 6.56 1.14
CA VAL A 155 6.64 5.81 0.90
C VAL A 155 5.68 6.62 0.03
N LYS A 156 5.45 7.90 0.36
CA LYS A 156 4.56 8.78 -0.41
C LYS A 156 5.07 8.99 -1.85
N GLY A 157 6.37 9.11 -2.04
CA GLY A 157 6.99 9.20 -3.37
C GLY A 157 6.74 7.94 -4.21
N ILE A 158 6.97 6.75 -3.64
CA ILE A 158 6.73 5.49 -4.32
C ILE A 158 5.23 5.29 -4.63
N VAL A 159 4.35 5.63 -3.70
CA VAL A 159 2.89 5.63 -3.94
C VAL A 159 2.53 6.53 -5.12
N ALA A 160 3.10 7.73 -5.21
CA ALA A 160 2.87 8.64 -6.34
C ALA A 160 3.37 8.07 -7.67
N VAL A 161 4.56 7.42 -7.66
CA VAL A 161 5.11 6.71 -8.82
C VAL A 161 4.17 5.59 -9.24
N PHE A 162 3.70 4.76 -8.30
CA PHE A 162 2.77 3.67 -8.58
C PHE A 162 1.47 4.17 -9.21
N LEU A 163 0.81 5.17 -8.61
CA LEU A 163 -0.44 5.73 -9.11
C LEU A 163 -0.29 6.35 -10.50
N ALA A 164 0.86 6.97 -10.77
CA ALA A 164 1.13 7.52 -12.10
C ALA A 164 1.40 6.42 -13.14
N THR A 165 2.03 5.30 -12.74
CA THR A 165 2.26 4.12 -13.59
C THR A 165 0.97 3.37 -13.83
N ALA A 166 0.07 3.27 -12.85
CA ALA A 166 -1.22 2.60 -12.98
C ALA A 166 -2.07 3.12 -14.16
N ARG A 167 -1.90 4.39 -14.55
CA ARG A 167 -2.58 4.96 -15.75
C ARG A 167 -2.07 4.36 -17.06
N VAL A 168 -0.81 3.98 -17.12
CA VAL A 168 -0.23 3.27 -18.27
C VAL A 168 -0.67 1.81 -18.24
N TRP A 169 -0.57 1.17 -17.07
CA TRP A 169 -0.98 -0.21 -16.84
C TRP A 169 -2.43 -0.47 -17.24
N MET A 170 -3.35 0.44 -16.98
CA MET A 170 -4.76 0.31 -17.39
C MET A 170 -4.95 0.16 -18.91
N LYS A 171 -3.95 0.54 -19.71
CA LYS A 171 -3.95 0.49 -21.19
C LYS A 171 -2.91 -0.48 -21.75
N ASP A 172 -2.12 -1.10 -20.89
CA ASP A 172 -1.05 -2.01 -21.29
C ASP A 172 -1.64 -3.42 -21.50
N GLU A 173 -1.78 -3.81 -22.77
CA GLU A 173 -2.29 -5.12 -23.18
C GLU A 173 -1.17 -6.13 -23.44
N SER A 174 0.10 -5.73 -23.24
CA SER A 174 1.23 -6.63 -23.41
C SER A 174 1.23 -7.73 -22.33
N PRO A 175 1.54 -8.99 -22.69
CA PRO A 175 1.52 -10.11 -21.75
C PRO A 175 2.55 -9.95 -20.62
N ASP A 176 3.65 -9.28 -20.89
CA ASP A 176 4.77 -9.03 -19.98
C ASP A 176 4.75 -7.64 -19.32
N LEU A 177 3.66 -6.90 -19.47
CA LEU A 177 3.51 -5.52 -18.95
C LEU A 177 4.70 -4.61 -19.32
N ALA A 178 5.26 -4.74 -20.52
CA ALA A 178 6.48 -4.07 -20.94
C ALA A 178 6.37 -2.52 -20.86
N ALA A 179 5.23 -1.94 -21.26
CA ALA A 179 5.01 -0.50 -21.16
C ALA A 179 4.91 -0.04 -19.69
N THR A 180 4.29 -0.84 -18.84
CA THR A 180 4.16 -0.61 -17.41
C THR A 180 5.52 -0.68 -16.71
N MET A 181 6.31 -1.71 -16.96
CA MET A 181 7.66 -1.90 -16.44
C MET A 181 8.55 -0.71 -16.83
N LYS A 182 8.60 -0.35 -18.10
CA LYS A 182 9.39 0.78 -18.59
C LYS A 182 9.00 2.10 -17.91
N MET A 183 7.68 2.34 -17.74
CA MET A 183 7.21 3.54 -17.08
C MET A 183 7.57 3.56 -15.60
N LEU A 184 7.44 2.41 -14.92
CA LEU A 184 7.79 2.27 -13.51
C LEU A 184 9.26 2.57 -13.27
N ASP A 185 10.16 1.95 -14.05
CA ASP A 185 11.62 2.20 -13.95
C ASP A 185 11.97 3.67 -14.18
N GLN A 186 11.47 4.27 -15.26
CA GLN A 186 11.73 5.69 -15.55
C GLN A 186 11.28 6.62 -14.44
N ARG A 187 10.16 6.34 -13.78
CA ARG A 187 9.65 7.15 -12.69
C ARG A 187 10.39 6.91 -11.39
N MET A 188 10.84 5.68 -11.14
CA MET A 188 11.68 5.37 -9.98
C MET A 188 13.01 6.10 -10.04
N VAL A 189 13.69 6.14 -11.21
CA VAL A 189 14.92 6.94 -11.42
C VAL A 189 14.67 8.40 -11.06
N LYS A 190 13.60 9.00 -11.60
CA LYS A 190 13.27 10.41 -11.29
C LYS A 190 12.97 10.63 -9.80
N ALA A 191 12.28 9.72 -9.16
CA ALA A 191 11.99 9.83 -7.72
C ALA A 191 13.27 9.78 -6.87
N GLU A 192 14.26 8.97 -7.26
CA GLU A 192 15.57 8.93 -6.61
C GLU A 192 16.34 10.24 -6.80
N GLU A 193 16.38 10.79 -8.01
CA GLU A 193 17.01 12.10 -8.30
C GLU A 193 16.41 13.22 -7.45
N TRP A 194 15.08 13.26 -7.31
CA TRP A 194 14.39 14.19 -6.44
C TRP A 194 14.73 13.98 -4.96
N GLY A 195 14.81 12.71 -4.52
CA GLY A 195 15.21 12.36 -3.16
C GLY A 195 16.62 12.85 -2.81
N VAL A 196 17.56 12.73 -3.74
CA VAL A 196 18.94 13.25 -3.60
C VAL A 196 18.93 14.80 -3.57
N SER A 197 18.17 15.45 -4.44
CA SER A 197 18.07 16.91 -4.49
C SER A 197 17.51 17.48 -3.18
N LEU A 198 16.48 16.85 -2.60
CA LEU A 198 15.91 17.24 -1.32
C LEU A 198 16.90 17.07 -0.15
N ARG A 199 17.78 16.06 -0.19
CA ARG A 199 18.87 15.89 0.80
C ARG A 199 19.89 17.03 0.72
N LEU A 200 20.22 17.52 -0.48
CA LEU A 200 21.15 18.64 -0.68
C LEU A 200 20.58 19.97 -0.15
N PHE A 201 19.28 20.19 -0.22
CA PHE A 201 18.63 21.37 0.32
C PHE A 201 18.34 21.28 1.83
N GLY A 202 18.11 20.07 2.39
CA GLY A 202 17.86 19.86 3.82
C GLY A 202 19.13 19.83 4.69
N GLY A 203 20.32 19.64 4.09
CA GLY A 203 21.59 19.54 4.82
C GLY A 203 22.20 20.88 5.25
N LYS A 204 21.71 22.02 4.78
CA LYS A 204 22.29 23.34 5.11
C LYS A 204 21.73 24.02 6.36
N HIS A 205 20.68 23.49 6.96
CA HIS A 205 20.06 24.07 8.17
C HIS A 205 20.26 23.28 9.46
N ALA A 206 20.89 22.09 9.40
CA ALA A 206 21.11 21.26 10.60
C ALA A 206 22.48 21.45 11.25
N ASP A 207 23.46 22.04 10.56
CA ASP A 207 24.84 22.18 11.09
C ASP A 207 25.11 23.50 11.82
N HIS A 208 24.16 24.39 11.97
CA HIS A 208 24.34 25.66 12.68
C HIS A 208 23.64 25.76 14.05
N ALA A 209 22.94 24.70 14.51
CA ALA A 209 22.25 24.73 15.80
C ALA A 209 23.01 24.06 16.95
N ASP A 210 24.18 23.44 16.69
CA ASP A 210 24.90 22.66 17.70
C ASP A 210 26.29 23.22 18.06
N GLN A 211 26.64 24.46 17.67
CA GLN A 211 27.93 25.07 17.99
C GLN A 211 27.90 26.24 18.96
N ASP A 212 26.74 26.63 19.51
CA ASP A 212 26.66 27.79 20.42
C ASP A 212 26.42 27.45 21.89
N HIS A 213 26.74 26.24 22.34
CA HIS A 213 26.63 25.89 23.79
C HIS A 213 27.83 25.10 24.33
N HIS A 214 29.05 25.57 24.05
CA HIS A 214 30.20 25.06 24.80
C HIS A 214 31.35 26.10 24.85
N ASP A 215 31.11 27.22 25.52
CA ASP A 215 32.17 28.10 26.03
C ASP A 215 31.56 29.05 27.07
N ASP A 216 31.34 28.55 28.30
CA ASP A 216 31.44 29.42 29.49
C ASP A 216 31.38 28.57 30.79
N ALA A 217 32.48 27.94 31.13
CA ALA A 217 32.72 27.42 32.50
C ALA A 217 34.21 27.13 32.73
N SER A 218 35.08 28.15 32.65
CA SER A 218 36.41 28.03 33.28
C SER A 218 37.01 29.41 33.57
N ALA A 219 36.63 30.06 34.67
CA ALA A 219 37.45 31.03 35.34
C ALA A 219 36.95 31.26 36.78
N GLY A 220 37.71 30.83 37.74
CA GLY A 220 37.39 31.14 39.15
C GLY A 220 38.13 30.25 40.16
N ARG A 221 39.44 30.09 39.97
CA ARG A 221 40.34 29.60 41.03
C ARG A 221 41.06 30.76 41.61
N TYR A 222 41.05 30.95 42.92
CA TYR A 222 41.99 31.56 43.85
C TYR A 222 41.28 31.61 45.18
N GLY A 223 41.68 31.02 46.29
CA GLY A 223 43.02 30.92 46.84
C GLY A 223 42.96 31.41 48.29
N VAL A 224 43.81 30.89 49.08
CA VAL A 224 44.32 31.44 50.37
C VAL A 224 43.72 30.76 51.61
N ASP A 225 44.46 29.79 52.18
CA ASP A 225 45.43 29.82 53.32
C ASP A 225 44.91 30.21 54.70
N ASN A 226 45.32 29.33 55.61
CA ASN A 226 45.71 29.53 57.04
C ASN A 226 44.58 29.65 58.08
N ASP A 227 44.51 28.76 58.98
CA ASP A 227 45.23 28.32 60.20
C ASP A 227 44.59 27.08 60.83
#